data_d312e60992d84c0ff1d7d4e9fc58ee65
#
_entry.id   d312e60992d84c0ff1d7d4e9fc58ee65
#
_cell.length_a   1.000
_cell.length_b   1.000
_cell.length_c   1.000
_cell.angle_alpha   90.00
_cell.angle_beta   90.00
_cell.angle_gamma   90.00
#
_symmetry.space_group_name_H-M   'P 1'
#
loop_
_entity.id
_entity.type
_entity.pdbx_description
1 polymer ?
#
loop_
_entity_poly.entity_id
_entity_poly.type
_entity_poly.pdbx_seq_one_letter_code
_entity_poly.pdbx_strand_id
1 'polypeptide(L)'
;SYGAILQKNITKPINLKNTYLGKAIQVQNNEVKSYYYSDGWKLESETDLSIPLGAGAIVSNPKDLILFSEALFEGKLLQPSSLEIMKSIKDSYGSGLFKFPFQDKEAYGHTGGIDGFSSIFTYFDSDKVTYAMTSNGANTNTNSLSLVVLSEVFGIPYEIPEFTTYEVRSEDLDVYLGNYSSAQLPIKITITKNGTTLVAQATGQSTISLEATKKDVFSFEMAGIVLEFNPAEKTMVLKQGGGSF
;
A
#
# COMPACT_ATOMS: atom_id res chain seq x y z
N SER A 1 -10.32 25.50 -16.00
CA SER A 1 -9.99 24.07 -16.02
C SER A 1 -9.59 23.58 -14.62
N TYR A 2 -9.63 22.28 -14.38
CA TYR A 2 -9.23 21.68 -13.11
C TYR A 2 -7.77 22.04 -12.72
N GLY A 3 -6.83 21.95 -13.66
CA GLY A 3 -5.44 22.34 -13.41
C GLY A 3 -5.27 23.82 -13.03
N ALA A 4 -6.07 24.74 -13.58
CA ALA A 4 -6.03 26.14 -13.18
C ALA A 4 -6.55 26.35 -11.74
N ILE A 5 -7.57 25.60 -11.33
CA ILE A 5 -8.10 25.62 -9.96
C ILE A 5 -7.06 25.06 -8.98
N LEU A 6 -6.47 23.90 -9.29
CA LEU A 6 -5.37 23.31 -8.53
C LEU A 6 -4.22 24.31 -8.32
N GLN A 7 -3.78 24.94 -9.42
CA GLN A 7 -2.70 25.90 -9.39
C GLN A 7 -3.03 27.15 -8.56
N LYS A 8 -4.22 27.72 -8.75
CA LYS A 8 -4.63 28.95 -8.08
C LYS A 8 -4.84 28.75 -6.58
N ASN A 9 -5.48 27.65 -6.19
CA ASN A 9 -5.98 27.50 -4.83
C ASN A 9 -5.07 26.62 -3.95
N ILE A 10 -4.18 25.81 -4.55
CA ILE A 10 -3.35 24.88 -3.81
C ILE A 10 -1.87 25.13 -4.11
N THR A 11 -1.39 24.83 -5.31
CA THR A 11 0.06 24.74 -5.53
C THR A 11 0.78 26.10 -5.42
N LYS A 12 0.19 27.18 -5.92
CA LYS A 12 0.77 28.52 -5.77
C LYS A 12 0.75 29.05 -4.33
N PRO A 13 -0.37 29.01 -3.59
CA PRO A 13 -0.43 29.53 -2.23
C PRO A 13 0.60 28.92 -1.28
N ILE A 14 0.90 27.63 -1.42
CA ILE A 14 1.84 26.90 -0.55
C ILE A 14 3.14 26.53 -1.25
N ASN A 15 3.39 27.10 -2.44
CA ASN A 15 4.64 27.00 -3.19
C ASN A 15 5.08 25.56 -3.53
N LEU A 16 4.12 24.69 -3.90
CA LEU A 16 4.45 23.35 -4.42
C LEU A 16 5.09 23.48 -5.80
N LYS A 17 6.26 22.87 -5.98
CA LYS A 17 7.05 22.98 -7.21
C LYS A 17 6.84 21.83 -8.18
N ASN A 18 6.47 20.67 -7.65
CA ASN A 18 6.41 19.41 -8.40
C ASN A 18 4.99 18.79 -8.36
N THR A 19 3.98 19.62 -8.05
CA THR A 19 2.57 19.19 -8.00
C THR A 19 1.77 19.89 -9.07
N TYR A 20 1.21 19.11 -10.00
CA TYR A 20 0.46 19.62 -11.14
C TYR A 20 -0.51 18.57 -11.70
N LEU A 21 -1.41 19.00 -12.58
CA LEU A 21 -2.25 18.08 -13.34
C LEU A 21 -1.39 17.39 -14.41
N GLY A 22 -1.24 16.09 -14.29
CA GLY A 22 -0.44 15.26 -15.19
C GLY A 22 -1.02 15.15 -16.59
N LYS A 23 -0.16 14.67 -17.46
CA LYS A 23 -0.45 14.25 -18.84
C LYS A 23 0.35 12.97 -19.09
N ALA A 24 0.62 12.63 -20.37
CA ALA A 24 1.55 11.55 -20.68
C ALA A 24 2.93 11.80 -20.03
N ILE A 25 3.51 10.74 -19.47
CA ILE A 25 4.76 10.79 -18.70
C ILE A 25 5.91 11.36 -19.55
N GLN A 26 6.60 12.34 -19.00
CA GLN A 26 7.72 13.03 -19.64
C GLN A 26 9.01 12.77 -18.84
N VAL A 27 9.71 11.69 -19.15
CA VAL A 27 10.95 11.30 -18.43
C VAL A 27 12.01 12.40 -18.46
N GLN A 28 12.07 13.19 -19.55
CA GLN A 28 12.97 14.35 -19.66
C GLN A 28 12.64 15.47 -18.65
N ASN A 29 11.47 15.47 -18.04
CA ASN A 29 11.05 16.41 -16.99
C ASN A 29 11.19 15.81 -15.58
N ASN A 30 12.01 14.76 -15.42
CA ASN A 30 12.18 13.99 -14.18
C ASN A 30 10.89 13.29 -13.69
N GLU A 31 9.96 13.01 -14.59
CA GLU A 31 8.85 12.13 -14.30
C GLU A 31 9.30 10.67 -14.48
N VAL A 32 8.80 9.77 -13.65
CA VAL A 32 9.18 8.35 -13.69
C VAL A 32 8.08 7.51 -14.31
N LYS A 33 8.46 6.43 -14.98
CA LYS A 33 7.54 5.38 -15.42
C LYS A 33 7.26 4.42 -14.28
N SER A 34 6.14 3.72 -14.33
CA SER A 34 5.79 2.70 -13.35
C SER A 34 6.03 1.29 -13.88
N TYR A 35 6.15 0.35 -12.94
CA TYR A 35 6.50 -1.03 -13.20
C TYR A 35 5.67 -1.96 -12.33
N TYR A 36 5.41 -3.17 -12.83
CA TYR A 36 4.93 -4.28 -12.04
C TYR A 36 5.96 -5.41 -12.02
N TYR A 37 5.88 -6.25 -11.01
CA TYR A 37 6.77 -7.40 -10.86
C TYR A 37 6.05 -8.70 -11.25
N SER A 38 6.65 -9.44 -12.21
CA SER A 38 6.21 -10.77 -12.63
C SER A 38 7.41 -11.46 -13.30
N ASP A 39 8.09 -12.33 -12.55
CA ASP A 39 9.38 -12.91 -12.95
C ASP A 39 10.39 -11.87 -13.42
N GLY A 40 10.51 -10.77 -12.63
CA GLY A 40 11.29 -9.59 -12.94
C GLY A 40 10.41 -8.35 -13.18
N TRP A 41 11.05 -7.18 -13.16
CA TRP A 41 10.38 -5.90 -13.37
C TRP A 41 9.97 -5.71 -14.82
N LYS A 42 8.72 -5.39 -15.06
CA LYS A 42 8.14 -5.08 -16.38
C LYS A 42 7.52 -3.70 -16.35
N LEU A 43 7.68 -2.98 -17.46
CA LEU A 43 7.06 -1.67 -17.62
C LEU A 43 5.54 -1.81 -17.62
N GLU A 44 4.88 -0.98 -16.79
CA GLU A 44 3.42 -0.93 -16.75
C GLU A 44 2.87 -0.07 -17.90
N SER A 45 1.64 -0.34 -18.28
CA SER A 45 0.87 0.50 -19.19
C SER A 45 0.60 1.86 -18.56
N GLU A 46 0.40 2.87 -19.38
CA GLU A 46 0.13 4.23 -18.93
C GLU A 46 -1.34 4.58 -19.15
N THR A 47 -2.04 4.89 -18.09
CA THR A 47 -3.43 5.35 -18.15
C THR A 47 -3.52 6.77 -18.68
N ASP A 48 -4.45 7.04 -19.59
CA ASP A 48 -4.78 8.41 -20.00
C ASP A 48 -5.38 9.17 -18.80
N LEU A 49 -4.63 10.11 -18.26
CA LEU A 49 -5.00 10.84 -17.03
C LEU A 49 -6.26 11.74 -17.18
N SER A 50 -6.78 11.92 -18.39
CA SER A 50 -8.08 12.55 -18.59
C SER A 50 -9.25 11.69 -18.07
N ILE A 51 -9.05 10.38 -17.91
CA ILE A 51 -10.06 9.43 -17.40
C ILE A 51 -10.23 9.58 -15.89
N PRO A 52 -9.18 9.39 -15.04
CA PRO A 52 -9.32 9.53 -13.59
C PRO A 52 -9.44 10.99 -13.15
N LEU A 53 -8.94 11.94 -13.88
CA LEU A 53 -8.98 13.37 -13.65
C LEU A 53 -8.80 13.77 -12.17
N GLY A 54 -9.89 14.15 -11.46
CA GLY A 54 -9.83 14.54 -10.05
C GLY A 54 -9.49 13.42 -9.08
N ALA A 55 -9.68 12.16 -9.49
CA ALA A 55 -9.42 11.01 -8.67
C ALA A 55 -7.99 10.46 -8.78
N GLY A 56 -7.23 10.79 -9.85
CA GLY A 56 -5.94 10.16 -10.04
C GLY A 56 -4.95 10.89 -10.97
N ALA A 57 -5.27 12.07 -11.47
CA ALA A 57 -4.44 12.74 -12.47
C ALA A 57 -3.39 13.74 -11.90
N ILE A 58 -3.24 13.83 -10.59
CA ILE A 58 -2.26 14.72 -9.97
C ILE A 58 -0.90 14.00 -9.90
N VAL A 59 0.13 14.63 -10.48
CA VAL A 59 1.53 14.26 -10.30
C VAL A 59 2.10 15.04 -9.13
N SER A 60 2.86 14.37 -8.28
CA SER A 60 3.50 14.97 -7.10
C SER A 60 4.75 14.18 -6.70
N ASN A 61 5.36 14.58 -5.59
CA ASN A 61 6.43 13.85 -4.92
C ASN A 61 6.25 13.91 -3.39
N PRO A 62 6.97 13.08 -2.60
CA PRO A 62 6.82 13.05 -1.15
C PRO A 62 6.99 14.41 -0.47
N LYS A 63 7.94 15.22 -0.92
CA LYS A 63 8.17 16.56 -0.34
C LYS A 63 6.96 17.48 -0.51
N ASP A 64 6.39 17.53 -1.70
CA ASP A 64 5.21 18.36 -1.98
C ASP A 64 3.97 17.80 -1.26
N LEU A 65 3.85 16.46 -1.10
CA LEU A 65 2.78 15.84 -0.33
C LEU A 65 2.86 16.20 1.16
N ILE A 66 4.07 16.25 1.74
CA ILE A 66 4.29 16.73 3.12
C ILE A 66 3.84 18.17 3.25
N LEU A 67 4.33 19.06 2.38
CA LEU A 67 3.97 20.49 2.40
C LEU A 67 2.46 20.71 2.23
N PHE A 68 1.83 19.94 1.35
CA PHE A 68 0.38 19.96 1.16
C PHE A 68 -0.35 19.55 2.42
N SER A 69 0.05 18.42 3.01
CA SER A 69 -0.56 17.87 4.22
C SER A 69 -0.47 18.85 5.39
N GLU A 70 0.73 19.36 5.68
CA GLU A 70 0.94 20.37 6.72
C GLU A 70 0.08 21.62 6.48
N ALA A 71 0.08 22.15 5.26
CA ALA A 71 -0.72 23.33 4.92
C ALA A 71 -2.24 23.10 5.05
N LEU A 72 -2.71 21.89 4.75
CA LEU A 72 -4.11 21.50 4.91
C LEU A 72 -4.51 21.49 6.38
N PHE A 73 -3.76 20.73 7.20
CA PHE A 73 -4.09 20.51 8.61
C PHE A 73 -3.76 21.70 9.52
N GLU A 74 -2.83 22.55 9.12
CA GLU A 74 -2.53 23.82 9.81
C GLU A 74 -3.47 24.97 9.41
N GLY A 75 -4.49 24.72 8.59
CA GLY A 75 -5.51 25.70 8.22
C GLY A 75 -5.05 26.75 7.20
N LYS A 76 -3.96 26.52 6.46
CA LYS A 76 -3.48 27.45 5.42
C LYS A 76 -4.31 27.38 4.13
N LEU A 77 -4.97 26.25 3.87
CA LEU A 77 -5.74 25.99 2.65
C LEU A 77 -7.25 26.09 2.87
N LEU A 78 -7.74 25.75 4.06
CA LEU A 78 -9.16 25.70 4.39
C LEU A 78 -9.44 26.38 5.74
N GLN A 79 -10.67 26.82 5.90
CA GLN A 79 -11.17 27.25 7.21
C GLN A 79 -11.26 26.03 8.15
N PRO A 80 -11.04 26.21 9.47
CA PRO A 80 -11.11 25.11 10.43
C PRO A 80 -12.41 24.30 10.36
N SER A 81 -13.56 24.97 10.19
CA SER A 81 -14.85 24.28 10.05
C SER A 81 -14.93 23.35 8.82
N SER A 82 -14.29 23.73 7.72
CA SER A 82 -14.23 22.88 6.53
C SER A 82 -13.30 21.68 6.72
N LEU A 83 -12.19 21.88 7.44
CA LEU A 83 -11.28 20.80 7.78
C LEU A 83 -11.96 19.77 8.70
N GLU A 84 -12.72 20.22 9.71
CA GLU A 84 -13.50 19.32 10.56
C GLU A 84 -14.53 18.51 9.78
N ILE A 85 -15.17 19.10 8.77
CA ILE A 85 -16.05 18.34 7.85
C ILE A 85 -15.26 17.27 7.10
N MET A 86 -14.06 17.59 6.59
CA MET A 86 -13.21 16.61 5.91
C MET A 86 -12.80 15.46 6.84
N LYS A 87 -12.50 15.76 8.11
CA LYS A 87 -12.11 14.78 9.13
C LYS A 87 -13.29 13.98 9.69
N SER A 88 -14.53 14.37 9.40
CA SER A 88 -15.74 13.66 9.85
C SER A 88 -15.88 12.35 9.08
N ILE A 89 -15.35 11.27 9.65
CA ILE A 89 -15.34 9.94 9.06
C ILE A 89 -16.69 9.27 9.23
N LYS A 90 -17.27 8.84 8.10
CA LYS A 90 -18.45 8.01 8.05
C LYS A 90 -18.14 6.80 7.15
N ASP A 91 -18.46 5.60 7.61
CA ASP A 91 -18.19 4.36 6.89
C ASP A 91 -16.70 4.23 6.44
N SER A 92 -15.76 4.59 7.34
CA SER A 92 -14.31 4.58 7.16
C SER A 92 -13.73 5.67 6.25
N TYR A 93 -14.52 6.57 5.69
CA TYR A 93 -14.09 7.63 4.79
C TYR A 93 -14.72 8.97 5.12
N GLY A 94 -13.93 10.04 5.06
CA GLY A 94 -14.37 11.43 5.18
C GLY A 94 -14.50 12.12 3.81
N SER A 95 -14.48 13.44 3.79
CA SER A 95 -14.48 14.18 2.53
C SER A 95 -13.07 14.28 1.96
N GLY A 96 -12.62 13.20 1.29
CA GLY A 96 -11.28 13.09 0.71
C GLY A 96 -10.18 12.68 1.70
N LEU A 97 -10.53 12.17 2.87
CA LEU A 97 -9.59 11.68 3.86
C LEU A 97 -10.02 10.32 4.41
N PHE A 98 -9.04 9.42 4.59
CA PHE A 98 -9.15 8.27 5.47
C PHE A 98 -8.64 8.62 6.86
N LYS A 99 -9.10 7.86 7.85
CA LYS A 99 -8.53 7.80 9.18
C LYS A 99 -7.64 6.58 9.29
N PHE A 100 -6.37 6.77 9.66
CA PHE A 100 -5.39 5.72 9.81
C PHE A 100 -5.06 5.53 11.29
N PRO A 101 -5.43 4.40 11.90
CA PRO A 101 -4.96 4.05 13.23
C PRO A 101 -3.50 3.59 13.17
N PHE A 102 -2.68 4.01 14.14
CA PHE A 102 -1.32 3.53 14.33
C PHE A 102 -1.05 3.43 15.83
N GLN A 103 -1.12 2.21 16.38
CA GLN A 103 -1.07 1.96 17.84
C GLN A 103 -2.16 2.76 18.57
N ASP A 104 -1.77 3.58 19.53
CA ASP A 104 -2.65 4.52 20.26
C ASP A 104 -2.84 5.87 19.55
N LYS A 105 -2.27 6.04 18.36
CA LYS A 105 -2.30 7.27 17.58
C LYS A 105 -3.28 7.20 16.42
N GLU A 106 -3.71 8.37 15.98
CA GLU A 106 -4.60 8.52 14.84
C GLU A 106 -4.01 9.53 13.85
N ALA A 107 -4.06 9.18 12.57
CA ALA A 107 -3.69 10.08 11.49
C ALA A 107 -4.84 10.24 10.50
N TYR A 108 -4.82 11.32 9.75
CA TYR A 108 -5.68 11.57 8.61
C TYR A 108 -4.83 11.71 7.35
N GLY A 109 -5.31 11.19 6.24
CA GLY A 109 -4.58 11.24 4.99
C GLY A 109 -5.28 10.50 3.88
N HIS A 110 -4.54 10.09 2.87
CA HIS A 110 -5.07 9.30 1.77
C HIS A 110 -3.99 8.39 1.17
N THR A 111 -4.41 7.29 0.58
CA THR A 111 -3.58 6.43 -0.27
C THR A 111 -3.90 6.67 -1.74
N GLY A 112 -3.01 6.26 -2.62
CA GLY A 112 -3.25 6.30 -4.05
C GLY A 112 -2.63 5.11 -4.75
N GLY A 113 -3.30 4.67 -5.81
CA GLY A 113 -2.80 3.63 -6.71
C GLY A 113 -3.32 3.87 -8.12
N ILE A 114 -2.43 3.91 -9.10
CA ILE A 114 -2.75 3.95 -10.52
C ILE A 114 -1.59 3.34 -11.30
N ASP A 115 -1.90 2.51 -12.29
CA ASP A 115 -0.88 1.73 -13.00
C ASP A 115 0.00 0.97 -11.99
N GLY A 116 1.32 1.06 -12.09
CA GLY A 116 2.26 0.52 -11.10
C GLY A 116 2.66 1.51 -9.99
N PHE A 117 2.06 2.71 -9.94
CA PHE A 117 2.34 3.68 -8.88
C PHE A 117 1.53 3.40 -7.62
N SER A 118 2.15 3.63 -6.47
CA SER A 118 1.48 3.70 -5.18
C SER A 118 1.94 4.93 -4.40
N SER A 119 1.05 5.46 -3.57
CA SER A 119 1.34 6.61 -2.74
C SER A 119 0.55 6.58 -1.43
N ILE A 120 1.08 7.25 -0.43
CA ILE A 120 0.39 7.53 0.82
C ILE A 120 0.88 8.88 1.36
N PHE A 121 -0.01 9.64 1.97
CA PHE A 121 0.36 10.65 2.94
C PHE A 121 -0.54 10.54 4.17
N THR A 122 0.02 10.82 5.34
CA THR A 122 -0.72 10.86 6.61
C THR A 122 -0.21 12.01 7.48
N TYR A 123 -1.11 12.59 8.27
CA TYR A 123 -0.83 13.63 9.25
C TYR A 123 -1.33 13.22 10.63
N PHE A 124 -0.43 13.14 11.58
CA PHE A 124 -0.70 12.87 12.99
C PHE A 124 -0.91 14.21 13.71
N ASP A 125 -2.17 14.61 13.87
CA ASP A 125 -2.52 15.96 14.34
C ASP A 125 -2.02 16.24 15.77
N SER A 126 -2.08 15.25 16.65
CA SER A 126 -1.60 15.36 18.04
C SER A 126 -0.08 15.52 18.13
N ASP A 127 0.66 14.87 17.26
CA ASP A 127 2.13 14.82 17.29
C ASP A 127 2.78 15.80 16.30
N LYS A 128 1.98 16.40 15.40
CA LYS A 128 2.46 17.26 14.30
C LYS A 128 3.46 16.56 13.39
N VAL A 129 3.26 15.27 13.17
CA VAL A 129 4.09 14.44 12.31
C VAL A 129 3.38 14.22 10.99
N THR A 130 4.08 14.47 9.89
CA THR A 130 3.65 14.16 8.54
C THR A 130 4.48 13.03 7.97
N TYR A 131 3.84 12.06 7.37
CA TYR A 131 4.48 11.00 6.61
C TYR A 131 3.97 11.00 5.17
N ALA A 132 4.87 10.84 4.21
CA ALA A 132 4.51 10.64 2.81
C ALA A 132 5.49 9.69 2.12
N MET A 133 4.95 8.79 1.31
CA MET A 133 5.73 7.87 0.48
C MET A 133 5.10 7.78 -0.91
N THR A 134 5.96 7.63 -1.92
CA THR A 134 5.56 7.29 -3.29
C THR A 134 6.45 6.17 -3.81
N SER A 135 5.89 5.29 -4.60
CA SER A 135 6.62 4.23 -5.31
C SER A 135 6.14 4.14 -6.75
N ASN A 136 7.04 3.83 -7.67
CA ASN A 136 6.72 3.58 -9.08
C ASN A 136 6.74 2.10 -9.44
N GLY A 137 6.73 1.24 -8.45
CA GLY A 137 6.65 -0.20 -8.54
C GLY A 137 6.93 -0.83 -7.19
N ALA A 138 6.23 -1.88 -6.86
CA ALA A 138 6.44 -2.63 -5.63
C ALA A 138 6.28 -4.12 -5.88
N ASN A 139 7.18 -4.91 -5.34
CA ASN A 139 7.07 -6.37 -5.24
C ASN A 139 6.82 -6.82 -3.80
N THR A 140 6.68 -5.86 -2.89
CA THR A 140 6.40 -6.08 -1.47
C THR A 140 5.27 -5.16 -1.01
N ASN A 141 4.72 -5.43 0.17
CA ASN A 141 3.70 -4.58 0.75
C ASN A 141 4.28 -3.24 1.22
N THR A 142 3.99 -2.16 0.50
CA THR A 142 4.44 -0.80 0.85
C THR A 142 3.91 -0.32 2.20
N ASN A 143 2.81 -0.88 2.70
CA ASN A 143 2.29 -0.58 4.03
C ASN A 143 3.24 -1.08 5.12
N SER A 144 3.87 -2.26 4.94
CA SER A 144 4.87 -2.77 5.89
C SER A 144 6.04 -1.81 6.05
N LEU A 145 6.51 -1.21 4.93
CA LEU A 145 7.54 -0.18 4.96
C LEU A 145 7.08 1.07 5.72
N SER A 146 5.84 1.51 5.49
CA SER A 146 5.25 2.66 6.19
C SER A 146 5.19 2.42 7.70
N LEU A 147 4.78 1.21 8.12
CA LEU A 147 4.71 0.85 9.54
C LEU A 147 6.10 0.86 10.20
N VAL A 148 7.14 0.36 9.53
CA VAL A 148 8.53 0.41 10.03
C VAL A 148 9.00 1.84 10.22
N VAL A 149 8.81 2.70 9.21
CA VAL A 149 9.23 4.11 9.28
C VAL A 149 8.48 4.85 10.39
N LEU A 150 7.18 4.65 10.51
CA LEU A 150 6.38 5.26 11.58
C LEU A 150 6.77 4.74 12.95
N SER A 151 7.08 3.44 13.08
CA SER A 151 7.57 2.86 14.33
C SER A 151 8.87 3.50 14.78
N GLU A 152 9.84 3.69 13.86
CA GLU A 152 11.08 4.40 14.15
C GLU A 152 10.82 5.84 14.60
N VAL A 153 9.96 6.58 13.88
CA VAL A 153 9.63 7.98 14.20
C VAL A 153 9.01 8.12 15.59
N PHE A 154 8.17 7.16 16.00
CA PHE A 154 7.48 7.19 17.29
C PHE A 154 8.18 6.39 18.40
N GLY A 155 9.38 5.85 18.14
CA GLY A 155 10.15 5.07 19.12
C GLY A 155 9.46 3.77 19.55
N ILE A 156 8.68 3.16 18.66
CA ILE A 156 7.99 1.90 18.88
C ILE A 156 8.87 0.76 18.39
N PRO A 157 9.07 -0.32 19.18
CA PRO A 157 9.86 -1.46 18.71
C PRO A 157 9.27 -2.07 17.41
N TYR A 158 10.14 -2.38 16.47
CA TYR A 158 9.77 -3.02 15.20
C TYR A 158 10.83 -4.02 14.77
N GLU A 159 10.44 -4.94 13.92
CA GLU A 159 11.37 -5.82 13.20
C GLU A 159 11.56 -5.28 11.79
N ILE A 160 12.82 -5.24 11.32
CA ILE A 160 13.11 -4.90 9.92
C ILE A 160 12.62 -6.06 9.07
N PRO A 161 11.74 -5.83 8.08
CA PRO A 161 11.29 -6.88 7.19
C PRO A 161 12.48 -7.53 6.47
N GLU A 162 12.60 -8.82 6.57
CA GLU A 162 13.59 -9.57 5.79
C GLU A 162 13.00 -9.86 4.40
N PHE A 163 13.56 -9.25 3.37
CA PHE A 163 13.18 -9.49 1.96
C PHE A 163 14.02 -10.63 1.35
N THR A 164 14.31 -11.66 2.12
CA THR A 164 15.04 -12.84 1.65
C THR A 164 14.07 -13.81 0.99
N THR A 165 14.28 -14.11 -0.28
CA THR A 165 13.64 -15.26 -0.93
C THR A 165 14.31 -16.53 -0.43
N TYR A 166 13.54 -17.43 0.15
CA TYR A 166 14.00 -18.77 0.49
C TYR A 166 13.89 -19.65 -0.77
N GLU A 167 15.04 -20.12 -1.28
CA GLU A 167 15.03 -20.98 -2.45
C GLU A 167 14.42 -22.34 -2.13
N VAL A 168 13.41 -22.73 -2.90
CA VAL A 168 12.72 -24.01 -2.79
C VAL A 168 12.78 -24.75 -4.12
N ARG A 169 12.94 -26.07 -4.05
CA ARG A 169 12.82 -26.92 -5.24
C ARG A 169 11.38 -27.37 -5.40
N SER A 170 10.96 -27.65 -6.62
CA SER A 170 9.57 -28.05 -6.89
C SER A 170 9.13 -29.29 -6.08
N GLU A 171 10.02 -30.26 -5.88
CA GLU A 171 9.74 -31.45 -5.09
C GLU A 171 9.53 -31.16 -3.60
N ASP A 172 10.20 -30.14 -3.05
CA ASP A 172 10.07 -29.74 -1.65
C ASP A 172 8.69 -29.12 -1.36
N LEU A 173 7.98 -28.67 -2.39
CA LEU A 173 6.66 -28.06 -2.26
C LEU A 173 5.51 -29.08 -2.13
N ASP A 174 5.74 -30.35 -2.47
CA ASP A 174 4.68 -31.37 -2.50
C ASP A 174 4.05 -31.62 -1.12
N VAL A 175 4.81 -31.39 -0.06
CA VAL A 175 4.35 -31.60 1.33
C VAL A 175 3.31 -30.56 1.80
N TYR A 176 3.19 -29.43 1.08
CA TYR A 176 2.25 -28.34 1.42
C TYR A 176 0.95 -28.41 0.62
N LEU A 177 0.88 -29.25 -0.43
CA LEU A 177 -0.27 -29.29 -1.32
C LEU A 177 -1.50 -29.85 -0.62
N GLY A 178 -2.66 -29.25 -0.84
CA GLY A 178 -3.92 -29.75 -0.30
C GLY A 178 -4.98 -28.68 -0.10
N ASN A 179 -6.04 -29.07 0.60
CA ASN A 179 -7.14 -28.19 0.97
C ASN A 179 -7.12 -27.97 2.48
N TYR A 180 -7.07 -26.72 2.88
CA TYR A 180 -7.04 -26.30 4.27
C TYR A 180 -8.34 -25.60 4.63
N SER A 181 -8.87 -25.85 5.81
CA SER A 181 -10.08 -25.19 6.33
C SER A 181 -9.99 -25.06 7.85
N SER A 182 -10.59 -24.01 8.38
CA SER A 182 -10.67 -23.74 9.81
C SER A 182 -12.14 -23.53 10.22
N ALA A 183 -12.47 -23.87 11.46
CA ALA A 183 -13.77 -23.54 12.04
C ALA A 183 -13.92 -22.03 12.30
N GLN A 184 -12.82 -21.29 12.33
CA GLN A 184 -12.79 -19.84 12.56
C GLN A 184 -13.00 -19.02 11.28
N LEU A 185 -12.78 -19.63 10.09
CA LEU A 185 -12.95 -18.99 8.81
C LEU A 185 -13.89 -19.80 7.91
N PRO A 186 -14.99 -19.19 7.39
CA PRO A 186 -15.95 -19.88 6.53
C PRO A 186 -15.45 -20.05 5.08
N ILE A 187 -14.14 -20.15 4.87
CA ILE A 187 -13.50 -20.32 3.57
C ILE A 187 -12.58 -21.53 3.59
N LYS A 188 -12.40 -22.14 2.43
CA LYS A 188 -11.36 -23.14 2.19
C LYS A 188 -10.23 -22.51 1.39
N ILE A 189 -9.00 -22.88 1.69
CA ILE A 189 -7.82 -22.47 0.96
C ILE A 189 -7.24 -23.71 0.29
N THR A 190 -7.20 -23.69 -1.03
CA THR A 190 -6.55 -24.74 -1.84
C THR A 190 -5.12 -24.31 -2.13
N ILE A 191 -4.17 -25.15 -1.79
CA ILE A 191 -2.74 -24.95 -2.09
C ILE A 191 -2.35 -25.89 -3.22
N THR A 192 -1.84 -25.31 -4.28
CA THR A 192 -1.28 -25.99 -5.46
C THR A 192 0.14 -25.47 -5.73
N LYS A 193 0.83 -26.01 -6.75
CA LYS A 193 2.11 -25.44 -7.18
C LYS A 193 2.16 -25.22 -8.69
N ASN A 194 2.96 -24.24 -9.08
CA ASN A 194 3.36 -23.99 -10.46
C ASN A 194 4.88 -23.88 -10.50
N GLY A 195 5.55 -24.96 -10.96
CA GLY A 195 7.01 -25.06 -10.89
C GLY A 195 7.53 -25.00 -9.45
N THR A 196 8.32 -23.99 -9.13
CA THR A 196 8.92 -23.75 -7.80
C THR A 196 8.09 -22.78 -6.93
N THR A 197 6.86 -22.44 -7.35
CA THR A 197 6.02 -21.46 -6.67
C THR A 197 4.77 -22.14 -6.13
N LEU A 198 4.46 -21.95 -4.84
CA LEU A 198 3.15 -22.31 -4.29
C LEU A 198 2.10 -21.30 -4.75
N VAL A 199 0.90 -21.81 -5.00
CA VAL A 199 -0.26 -21.02 -5.41
C VAL A 199 -1.39 -21.30 -4.44
N ALA A 200 -1.91 -20.26 -3.82
CA ALA A 200 -3.07 -20.35 -2.93
C ALA A 200 -4.32 -19.81 -3.61
N GLN A 201 -5.46 -20.47 -3.36
CA GLN A 201 -6.78 -20.01 -3.79
C GLN A 201 -7.77 -20.14 -2.65
N ALA A 202 -8.28 -19.03 -2.16
CA ALA A 202 -9.41 -19.03 -1.23
C ALA A 202 -10.74 -19.17 -1.98
N THR A 203 -11.75 -19.77 -1.34
CA THR A 203 -13.08 -19.94 -1.93
C THR A 203 -13.63 -18.63 -2.44
N GLY A 204 -13.97 -18.60 -3.74
CA GLY A 204 -14.55 -17.42 -4.40
C GLY A 204 -13.55 -16.31 -4.76
N GLN A 205 -12.25 -16.55 -4.58
CA GLN A 205 -11.21 -15.57 -4.90
C GLN A 205 -10.30 -16.06 -6.03
N SER A 206 -9.58 -15.12 -6.64
CA SER A 206 -8.53 -15.43 -7.61
C SER A 206 -7.35 -16.13 -6.94
N THR A 207 -6.57 -16.85 -7.73
CA THR A 207 -5.32 -17.45 -7.27
C THR A 207 -4.27 -16.37 -6.98
N ILE A 208 -3.44 -16.61 -5.95
CA ILE A 208 -2.28 -15.80 -5.62
C ILE A 208 -1.03 -16.67 -5.59
N SER A 209 0.07 -16.17 -6.13
CA SER A 209 1.38 -16.80 -6.03
C SER A 209 2.02 -16.44 -4.71
N LEU A 210 2.57 -17.43 -4.01
CA LEU A 210 3.19 -17.25 -2.71
C LEU A 210 4.73 -17.28 -2.86
N GLU A 211 5.40 -16.39 -2.17
CA GLU A 211 6.85 -16.37 -2.05
C GLU A 211 7.30 -17.12 -0.79
N ALA A 212 8.27 -17.99 -0.94
CA ALA A 212 8.91 -18.66 0.20
C ALA A 212 9.82 -17.64 0.92
N THR A 213 9.55 -17.39 2.19
CA THR A 213 10.35 -16.45 3.02
C THR A 213 11.27 -17.17 3.98
N LYS A 214 10.82 -18.33 4.49
CA LYS A 214 11.58 -19.23 5.35
C LYS A 214 11.14 -20.66 5.07
N LYS A 215 11.82 -21.63 5.65
CA LYS A 215 11.35 -23.02 5.64
C LYS A 215 9.93 -23.07 6.23
N ASP A 216 9.04 -23.72 5.54
CA ASP A 216 7.63 -23.90 5.91
C ASP A 216 6.81 -22.60 6.02
N VAL A 217 7.35 -21.44 5.56
CA VAL A 217 6.68 -20.13 5.61
C VAL A 217 6.64 -19.51 4.22
N PHE A 218 5.44 -19.17 3.79
CA PHE A 218 5.16 -18.56 2.49
C PHE A 218 4.31 -17.31 2.67
N SER A 219 4.55 -16.27 1.88
CA SER A 219 3.82 -15.02 1.98
C SER A 219 3.27 -14.53 0.64
N PHE A 220 2.20 -13.73 0.73
CA PHE A 220 1.76 -12.84 -0.33
C PHE A 220 1.67 -11.44 0.27
N GLU A 221 2.78 -10.72 0.18
CA GLU A 221 2.99 -9.46 0.89
C GLU A 221 2.02 -8.36 0.47
N MET A 222 1.59 -8.33 -0.80
CA MET A 222 0.65 -7.31 -1.28
C MET A 222 -0.67 -7.28 -0.52
N ALA A 223 -1.09 -8.43 0.04
CA ALA A 223 -2.28 -8.54 0.87
C ALA A 223 -1.96 -8.78 2.36
N GLY A 224 -0.69 -8.73 2.77
CA GLY A 224 -0.26 -9.01 4.14
C GLY A 224 -0.60 -10.42 4.60
N ILE A 225 -0.57 -11.41 3.67
CA ILE A 225 -0.86 -12.82 3.94
C ILE A 225 0.45 -13.52 4.26
N VAL A 226 0.47 -14.26 5.37
CA VAL A 226 1.53 -15.22 5.70
C VAL A 226 0.88 -16.58 6.01
N LEU A 227 1.39 -17.62 5.34
CA LEU A 227 0.99 -19.01 5.56
C LEU A 227 2.16 -19.75 6.20
N GLU A 228 1.96 -20.22 7.43
CA GLU A 228 2.91 -21.07 8.14
C GLU A 228 2.42 -22.51 8.12
N PHE A 229 3.19 -23.41 7.52
CA PHE A 229 2.84 -24.81 7.39
C PHE A 229 3.52 -25.66 8.47
N ASN A 230 2.81 -26.67 8.94
CA ASN A 230 3.38 -27.79 9.68
C ASN A 230 3.14 -29.07 8.86
N PRO A 231 4.10 -29.48 8.00
CA PRO A 231 3.93 -30.64 7.14
C PRO A 231 3.74 -31.96 7.91
N ALA A 232 4.32 -32.10 9.11
CA ALA A 232 4.20 -33.30 9.93
C ALA A 232 2.76 -33.53 10.42
N GLU A 233 2.05 -32.44 10.73
CA GLU A 233 0.66 -32.48 11.20
C GLU A 233 -0.35 -32.19 10.08
N LYS A 234 0.15 -31.86 8.88
CA LYS A 234 -0.67 -31.39 7.74
C LYS A 234 -1.59 -30.23 8.09
N THR A 235 -1.08 -29.30 8.87
CA THR A 235 -1.78 -28.07 9.25
C THR A 235 -1.14 -26.85 8.65
N MET A 236 -1.90 -25.77 8.58
CA MET A 236 -1.47 -24.47 8.10
C MET A 236 -2.12 -23.38 8.98
N VAL A 237 -1.35 -22.37 9.33
CA VAL A 237 -1.85 -21.16 9.99
C VAL A 237 -1.82 -20.01 8.98
N LEU A 238 -2.98 -19.39 8.77
CA LEU A 238 -3.10 -18.15 8.01
C LEU A 238 -2.95 -16.97 8.97
N LYS A 239 -2.01 -16.07 8.70
CA LYS A 239 -1.88 -14.78 9.38
C LYS A 239 -2.22 -13.66 8.41
N GLN A 240 -3.16 -12.81 8.80
CA GLN A 240 -3.56 -11.64 8.01
C GLN A 240 -4.22 -10.59 8.90
N GLY A 241 -3.88 -9.30 8.70
CA GLY A 241 -4.52 -8.19 9.41
C GLY A 241 -4.40 -8.24 10.94
N GLY A 242 -3.33 -8.85 11.46
CA GLY A 242 -3.13 -9.05 12.90
C GLY A 242 -3.86 -10.26 13.50
N GLY A 243 -4.64 -10.99 12.70
CA GLY A 243 -5.29 -12.25 13.07
C GLY A 243 -4.46 -13.47 12.70
N SER A 244 -4.70 -14.58 13.41
CA SER A 244 -4.16 -15.92 13.12
C SER A 244 -5.29 -16.94 13.13
N PHE A 245 -5.39 -17.75 12.09
CA PHE A 245 -6.53 -18.63 11.82
C PHE A 245 -6.08 -20.05 11.46
#